data_0432a54b9cfc04fd416f08367c9675f7
#
_entry.id   0432a54b9cfc04fd416f08367c9675f7
#
_cell.length_a   1.000
_cell.length_b   1.000
_cell.length_c   1.000
_cell.angle_alpha   90.00
_cell.angle_beta   90.00
_cell.angle_gamma   90.00
#
_symmetry.space_group_name_H-M   'P 1'
#
loop_
_entity.id
_entity.type
_entity.pdbx_description
1 polymer ?
#
loop_
_entity_poly.entity_id
_entity_poly.type
_entity_poly.pdbx_seq_one_letter_code
_entity_poly.pdbx_strand_id
1 'polypeptide(L)'
;IQESYLSANPVAQIRQKSKFLRKQQIQSKIRRLSPLQWDFVIDTAEAMAAEQPQVHERTLFVMNALFAMYLRISELVDTSRWQPQMGHFQADQEGNWWFLTVGKGNKEREISVSDAMLEALKRYRLSRGLLSLPIPGESAPLVHKTRGKGGIGSTRQIRGIVQKCFDAAAQKMRANGFSEDAERLSAATVHWLRHTGISEDVKHRPREHVRDDAGHGSSAITDRYIDVERAERHASARQKLIK
;
A
#
# COMPACT_ATOMS: atom_id res chain seq x y z
N ILE A 1 32.03 13.99 -54.51
CA ILE A 1 31.32 14.49 -53.33
C ILE A 1 31.58 13.46 -52.25
N GLN A 2 32.53 13.78 -51.33
CA GLN A 2 32.82 12.94 -50.15
C GLN A 2 31.76 13.23 -49.07
N GLU A 3 30.96 12.25 -48.74
CA GLU A 3 30.08 12.33 -47.59
C GLU A 3 30.90 12.14 -46.32
N SER A 4 30.97 13.16 -45.48
CA SER A 4 31.62 13.14 -44.18
C SER A 4 30.78 12.34 -43.22
N TYR A 5 31.13 11.11 -42.96
CA TYR A 5 30.55 10.32 -41.87
C TYR A 5 30.96 10.94 -40.54
N LEU A 6 29.96 11.27 -39.70
CA LEU A 6 30.18 11.73 -38.33
C LEU A 6 30.94 10.70 -37.52
N SER A 7 32.11 11.05 -37.01
CA SER A 7 33.00 10.18 -36.24
C SER A 7 32.52 9.82 -34.83
N ALA A 8 31.31 10.28 -34.45
CA ALA A 8 30.70 9.94 -33.15
C ALA A 8 29.17 9.85 -33.28
N ASN A 9 28.59 8.88 -32.58
CA ASN A 9 27.13 8.70 -32.55
C ASN A 9 26.49 9.76 -31.62
N PRO A 10 25.75 10.76 -32.13
CA PRO A 10 25.15 11.83 -31.33
C PRO A 10 24.11 11.30 -30.33
N VAL A 11 23.51 10.11 -30.60
CA VAL A 11 22.55 9.45 -29.69
C VAL A 11 23.22 8.91 -28.43
N ALA A 12 24.51 8.54 -28.51
CA ALA A 12 25.27 8.07 -27.34
C ALA A 12 25.52 9.22 -26.35
N GLN A 13 25.76 10.41 -26.80
CA GLN A 13 25.91 11.59 -25.95
C GLN A 13 24.59 12.01 -25.28
N ILE A 14 23.46 11.88 -25.98
CA ILE A 14 22.15 12.13 -25.42
C ILE A 14 21.83 11.11 -24.31
N ARG A 15 22.18 9.85 -24.49
CA ARG A 15 22.03 8.80 -23.45
C ARG A 15 22.89 9.06 -22.21
N GLN A 16 24.11 9.56 -22.37
CA GLN A 16 24.96 9.95 -21.24
C GLN A 16 24.42 11.17 -20.50
N LYS A 17 23.95 12.22 -21.22
CA LYS A 17 23.29 13.38 -20.60
C LYS A 17 22.02 12.97 -19.84
N SER A 18 21.22 12.05 -20.40
CA SER A 18 20.02 11.56 -19.72
C SER A 18 20.32 10.77 -18.45
N LYS A 19 21.42 10.02 -18.37
CA LYS A 19 21.90 9.35 -17.14
C LYS A 19 22.37 10.35 -16.09
N PHE A 20 23.03 11.42 -16.50
CA PHE A 20 23.51 12.48 -15.60
C PHE A 20 22.33 13.32 -15.05
N LEU A 21 21.37 13.67 -15.91
CA LEU A 21 20.15 14.37 -15.52
C LEU A 21 19.24 13.50 -14.65
N ARG A 22 19.21 12.17 -14.85
CA ARG A 22 18.48 11.25 -13.95
C ARG A 22 19.08 11.16 -12.55
N LYS A 23 20.38 11.40 -12.38
CA LYS A 23 21.04 11.47 -11.06
C LYS A 23 20.72 12.77 -10.31
N GLN A 24 20.39 13.83 -11.03
CA GLN A 24 19.93 15.12 -10.47
C GLN A 24 18.41 15.22 -10.37
N GLN A 25 17.64 14.21 -10.81
CA GLN A 25 16.21 14.19 -10.51
C GLN A 25 16.06 14.16 -8.99
N ILE A 26 15.69 15.32 -8.46
CA ILE A 26 15.10 15.56 -7.15
C ILE A 26 14.39 14.26 -6.74
N GLN A 27 14.82 13.65 -5.65
CA GLN A 27 14.14 12.49 -5.08
C GLN A 27 12.65 12.84 -5.04
N SER A 28 11.86 12.22 -5.91
CA SER A 28 10.43 12.51 -5.96
C SER A 28 9.87 12.16 -4.58
N LYS A 29 9.41 13.18 -3.86
CA LYS A 29 8.82 13.02 -2.54
C LYS A 29 7.75 11.93 -2.64
N ILE A 30 7.86 10.91 -1.80
CA ILE A 30 6.89 9.81 -1.78
C ILE A 30 5.52 10.41 -1.43
N ARG A 31 4.55 10.17 -2.30
CA ARG A 31 3.19 10.64 -2.13
C ARG A 31 2.48 9.69 -1.16
N ARG A 32 2.21 10.17 0.04
CA ARG A 32 1.54 9.45 1.13
C ARG A 32 0.48 10.32 1.78
N LEU A 33 -0.44 9.72 2.50
CA LEU A 33 -1.37 10.46 3.35
C LEU A 33 -0.63 11.03 4.56
N SER A 34 -1.06 12.20 5.03
CA SER A 34 -0.67 12.69 6.35
C SER A 34 -1.38 11.87 7.45
N PRO A 35 -0.90 11.87 8.71
CA PRO A 35 -1.61 11.25 9.82
C PRO A 35 -3.07 11.71 9.89
N LEU A 36 -3.31 13.02 9.81
CA LEU A 36 -4.67 13.59 9.80
C LEU A 36 -5.53 13.03 8.67
N GLN A 37 -4.99 12.96 7.44
CA GLN A 37 -5.73 12.40 6.31
C GLN A 37 -6.03 10.91 6.51
N TRP A 38 -5.09 10.15 7.06
CA TRP A 38 -5.31 8.74 7.36
C TRP A 38 -6.41 8.54 8.40
N ASP A 39 -6.40 9.30 9.49
CA ASP A 39 -7.43 9.25 10.53
C ASP A 39 -8.81 9.54 9.95
N PHE A 40 -8.97 10.61 9.16
CA PHE A 40 -10.25 10.89 8.48
C PHE A 40 -10.67 9.79 7.50
N VAL A 41 -9.73 9.17 6.81
CA VAL A 41 -10.00 8.08 5.86
C VAL A 41 -10.49 6.84 6.59
N ILE A 42 -9.80 6.42 7.66
CA ILE A 42 -10.19 5.19 8.39
C ILE A 42 -11.50 5.39 9.15
N ASP A 43 -11.69 6.51 9.83
CA ASP A 43 -12.94 6.86 10.50
C ASP A 43 -14.12 6.93 9.53
N THR A 44 -13.86 7.39 8.30
CA THR A 44 -14.89 7.40 7.25
C THR A 44 -15.23 5.99 6.79
N ALA A 45 -14.22 5.13 6.59
CA ALA A 45 -14.44 3.74 6.22
C ALA A 45 -15.21 2.97 7.31
N GLU A 46 -14.89 3.23 8.59
CA GLU A 46 -15.62 2.68 9.75
C GLU A 46 -17.09 3.13 9.77
N ALA A 47 -17.34 4.43 9.62
CA ALA A 47 -18.68 4.98 9.59
C ALA A 47 -19.52 4.40 8.43
N MET A 48 -18.91 4.28 7.23
CA MET A 48 -19.56 3.66 6.07
C MET A 48 -19.87 2.17 6.35
N ALA A 49 -18.98 1.45 6.99
CA ALA A 49 -19.18 0.04 7.36
C ALA A 49 -20.28 -0.12 8.42
N ALA A 50 -20.36 0.78 9.39
CA ALA A 50 -21.43 0.80 10.39
C ALA A 50 -22.81 1.10 9.79
N GLU A 51 -22.88 2.03 8.82
CA GLU A 51 -24.12 2.42 8.16
C GLU A 51 -24.63 1.35 7.19
N GLN A 52 -23.73 0.79 6.36
CA GLN A 52 -24.06 -0.22 5.35
C GLN A 52 -23.08 -1.39 5.36
N PRO A 53 -23.13 -2.30 6.36
CA PRO A 53 -22.11 -3.36 6.55
C PRO A 53 -21.95 -4.26 5.33
N GLN A 54 -23.06 -4.66 4.67
CA GLN A 54 -23.06 -5.56 3.52
C GLN A 54 -22.25 -5.02 2.33
N VAL A 55 -22.08 -3.70 2.24
CA VAL A 55 -21.33 -3.03 1.17
C VAL A 55 -19.96 -2.61 1.63
N HIS A 56 -19.85 -2.02 2.84
CA HIS A 56 -18.69 -1.25 3.24
C HIS A 56 -17.74 -1.95 4.22
N GLU A 57 -18.10 -3.09 4.82
CA GLU A 57 -17.13 -3.94 5.51
C GLU A 57 -16.00 -4.38 4.55
N ARG A 58 -16.34 -4.60 3.29
CA ARG A 58 -15.35 -4.82 2.23
C ARG A 58 -14.47 -3.59 1.98
N THR A 59 -15.05 -2.39 2.00
CA THR A 59 -14.29 -1.14 1.83
C THR A 59 -13.26 -1.01 2.94
N LEU A 60 -13.69 -1.15 4.19
CA LEU A 60 -12.82 -1.09 5.36
C LEU A 60 -11.69 -2.14 5.30
N PHE A 61 -12.02 -3.38 4.95
CA PHE A 61 -11.02 -4.44 4.80
C PHE A 61 -10.00 -4.11 3.71
N VAL A 62 -10.42 -3.59 2.54
CA VAL A 62 -9.52 -3.20 1.46
C VAL A 62 -8.58 -2.07 1.89
N MET A 63 -9.09 -1.08 2.64
CA MET A 63 -8.27 0.02 3.17
C MET A 63 -7.19 -0.51 4.12
N ASN A 64 -7.58 -1.34 5.08
CA ASN A 64 -6.66 -1.98 6.03
C ASN A 64 -5.63 -2.88 5.34
N ALA A 65 -6.04 -3.69 4.38
CA ALA A 65 -5.15 -4.59 3.66
C ALA A 65 -4.08 -3.83 2.84
N LEU A 66 -4.47 -2.75 2.17
CA LEU A 66 -3.54 -1.91 1.40
C LEU A 66 -2.55 -1.16 2.31
N PHE A 67 -2.99 -0.75 3.49
CA PHE A 67 -2.17 -0.05 4.47
C PHE A 67 -1.26 -1.02 5.25
N ALA A 68 -1.83 -2.02 5.94
CA ALA A 68 -1.13 -2.85 6.90
C ALA A 68 -0.30 -3.98 6.26
N MET A 69 -0.72 -4.50 5.10
CA MET A 69 0.01 -5.54 4.37
C MET A 69 0.77 -5.01 3.16
N TYR A 70 0.75 -3.72 2.91
CA TYR A 70 1.40 -3.06 1.76
C TYR A 70 1.07 -3.72 0.42
N LEU A 71 -0.14 -4.22 0.24
CA LEU A 71 -0.54 -4.92 -0.97
C LEU A 71 -0.54 -3.97 -2.18
N ARG A 72 -0.10 -4.50 -3.32
CA ARG A 72 -0.33 -3.82 -4.60
C ARG A 72 -1.78 -4.05 -5.01
N ILE A 73 -2.37 -3.08 -5.67
CA ILE A 73 -3.77 -3.20 -6.14
C ILE A 73 -4.00 -4.47 -6.99
N SER A 74 -2.99 -4.92 -7.73
CA SER A 74 -3.06 -6.15 -8.54
C SER A 74 -3.10 -7.42 -7.69
N GLU A 75 -2.65 -7.37 -6.46
CA GLU A 75 -2.63 -8.52 -5.55
C GLU A 75 -3.98 -8.75 -4.88
N LEU A 76 -4.90 -7.78 -4.99
CA LEU A 76 -6.28 -7.87 -4.49
C LEU A 76 -7.29 -8.36 -5.54
N VAL A 77 -6.88 -8.54 -6.80
CA VAL A 77 -7.82 -8.84 -7.88
C VAL A 77 -7.66 -10.27 -8.40
N ASP A 78 -8.80 -10.88 -8.68
CA ASP A 78 -8.91 -12.22 -9.26
C ASP A 78 -8.63 -12.16 -10.75
N THR A 79 -7.57 -12.84 -11.19
CA THR A 79 -7.14 -12.92 -12.59
C THR A 79 -6.83 -14.36 -12.95
N SER A 80 -6.63 -14.65 -14.23
CA SER A 80 -6.21 -15.98 -14.69
C SER A 80 -4.83 -16.43 -14.15
N ARG A 81 -4.01 -15.48 -13.67
CA ARG A 81 -2.66 -15.76 -13.16
C ARG A 81 -2.59 -15.77 -11.63
N TRP A 82 -3.48 -15.09 -10.97
CA TRP A 82 -3.50 -14.94 -9.53
C TRP A 82 -4.93 -14.83 -9.04
N GLN A 83 -5.30 -15.68 -8.10
CA GLN A 83 -6.62 -15.72 -7.46
C GLN A 83 -6.43 -15.56 -5.96
N PRO A 84 -6.47 -14.32 -5.43
CA PRO A 84 -6.33 -14.09 -3.99
C PRO A 84 -7.50 -14.69 -3.23
N GLN A 85 -7.18 -15.58 -2.28
CA GLN A 85 -8.14 -16.35 -1.51
C GLN A 85 -7.89 -16.19 0.00
N MET A 86 -8.90 -16.48 0.79
CA MET A 86 -8.80 -16.46 2.25
C MET A 86 -7.80 -17.51 2.78
N GLY A 87 -7.69 -18.66 2.12
CA GLY A 87 -6.73 -19.71 2.47
C GLY A 87 -5.24 -19.33 2.26
N HIS A 88 -4.96 -18.16 1.67
CA HIS A 88 -3.60 -17.62 1.63
C HIS A 88 -3.18 -16.97 2.96
N PHE A 89 -4.09 -16.76 3.90
CA PHE A 89 -3.74 -16.50 5.30
C PHE A 89 -3.50 -17.83 5.99
N GLN A 90 -2.33 -18.00 6.57
CA GLN A 90 -1.90 -19.22 7.22
C GLN A 90 -1.19 -18.91 8.54
N ALA A 91 -1.46 -19.71 9.56
CA ALA A 91 -0.69 -19.66 10.79
C ALA A 91 0.48 -20.64 10.72
N ASP A 92 1.63 -20.25 11.22
CA ASP A 92 2.77 -21.13 11.43
C ASP A 92 2.62 -21.95 12.74
N GLN A 93 3.62 -22.78 13.04
CA GLN A 93 3.63 -23.63 14.22
C GLN A 93 3.68 -22.85 15.55
N GLU A 94 4.13 -21.60 15.49
CA GLU A 94 4.25 -20.69 16.62
C GLU A 94 3.00 -19.84 16.82
N GLY A 95 2.03 -19.94 15.89
CA GLY A 95 0.79 -19.16 15.90
C GLY A 95 0.88 -17.80 15.25
N ASN A 96 1.99 -17.47 14.58
CA ASN A 96 2.13 -16.24 13.81
C ASN A 96 1.37 -16.37 12.49
N TRP A 97 0.69 -15.31 12.08
CA TRP A 97 -0.08 -15.30 10.85
C TRP A 97 0.70 -14.65 9.70
N TRP A 98 0.62 -15.32 8.55
CA TRP A 98 1.27 -14.92 7.31
C TRP A 98 0.26 -14.86 6.19
N PHE A 99 0.48 -13.96 5.23
CA PHE A 99 -0.30 -13.87 4.00
C PHE A 99 0.60 -14.12 2.80
N LEU A 100 0.34 -15.24 2.10
CA LEU A 100 1.02 -15.56 0.85
C LEU A 100 0.43 -14.73 -0.30
N THR A 101 1.27 -14.08 -1.09
CA THR A 101 0.85 -13.34 -2.28
C THR A 101 1.85 -13.46 -3.42
N VAL A 102 1.38 -13.20 -4.64
CA VAL A 102 2.19 -13.22 -5.85
C VAL A 102 2.31 -11.81 -6.41
N GLY A 103 3.53 -11.29 -6.39
CA GLY A 103 3.85 -9.93 -6.80
C GLY A 103 4.26 -9.81 -8.26
N LYS A 104 4.83 -8.64 -8.60
CA LYS A 104 5.36 -8.35 -9.94
C LYS A 104 6.42 -9.38 -10.35
N GLY A 105 6.31 -9.91 -11.57
CA GLY A 105 7.23 -10.93 -12.10
C GLY A 105 6.95 -12.33 -11.60
N ASN A 106 5.73 -12.61 -11.12
CA ASN A 106 5.32 -13.90 -10.58
C ASN A 106 6.16 -14.37 -9.38
N LYS A 107 6.66 -13.43 -8.59
CA LYS A 107 7.42 -13.73 -7.38
C LYS A 107 6.48 -13.86 -6.20
N GLU A 108 6.53 -15.00 -5.57
CA GLU A 108 5.84 -15.25 -4.31
C GLU A 108 6.52 -14.48 -3.18
N ARG A 109 5.74 -14.02 -2.21
CA ARG A 109 6.23 -13.50 -0.95
C ARG A 109 5.22 -13.77 0.16
N GLU A 110 5.72 -13.94 1.34
CA GLU A 110 4.94 -13.97 2.56
C GLU A 110 4.99 -12.60 3.22
N ILE A 111 3.87 -12.19 3.77
CA ILE A 111 3.73 -10.92 4.47
C ILE A 111 3.32 -11.24 5.89
N SER A 112 4.03 -10.68 6.86
CA SER A 112 3.64 -10.79 8.27
C SER A 112 2.31 -10.08 8.52
N VAL A 113 1.39 -10.75 9.19
CA VAL A 113 0.05 -10.22 9.51
C VAL A 113 0.05 -9.73 10.96
N SER A 114 -0.10 -8.42 11.15
CA SER A 114 -0.21 -7.85 12.50
C SER A 114 -1.53 -8.23 13.16
N ASP A 115 -1.57 -8.17 14.51
CA ASP A 115 -2.78 -8.44 15.28
C ASP A 115 -3.95 -7.55 14.85
N ALA A 116 -3.69 -6.26 14.60
CA ALA A 116 -4.70 -5.32 14.10
C ALA A 116 -5.25 -5.73 12.73
N MET A 117 -4.39 -6.22 11.82
CA MET A 117 -4.84 -6.72 10.51
C MET A 117 -5.59 -8.04 10.65
N LEU A 118 -5.20 -8.89 11.59
CA LEU A 118 -5.91 -10.14 11.89
C LEU A 118 -7.32 -9.86 12.41
N GLU A 119 -7.49 -8.88 13.28
CA GLU A 119 -8.82 -8.44 13.75
C GLU A 119 -9.67 -7.86 12.62
N ALA A 120 -9.07 -7.05 11.73
CA ALA A 120 -9.76 -6.56 10.53
C ALA A 120 -10.21 -7.70 9.59
N LEU A 121 -9.37 -8.73 9.45
CA LEU A 121 -9.71 -9.95 8.71
C LEU A 121 -10.88 -10.68 9.34
N LYS A 122 -10.83 -10.94 10.66
CA LYS A 122 -11.92 -11.61 11.40
C LYS A 122 -13.24 -10.87 11.22
N ARG A 123 -13.25 -9.57 11.42
CA ARG A 123 -14.43 -8.71 11.24
C ARG A 123 -15.02 -8.83 9.83
N TYR A 124 -14.18 -8.71 8.82
CA TYR A 124 -14.60 -8.82 7.42
C TYR A 124 -15.16 -10.21 7.11
N ARG A 125 -14.53 -11.27 7.59
CA ARG A 125 -15.00 -12.65 7.39
C ARG A 125 -16.35 -12.89 8.04
N LEU A 126 -16.54 -12.44 9.27
CA LEU A 126 -17.81 -12.54 9.98
C LEU A 126 -18.93 -11.79 9.25
N SER A 127 -18.65 -10.62 8.68
CA SER A 127 -19.62 -9.88 7.86
C SER A 127 -20.05 -10.63 6.60
N ARG A 128 -19.24 -11.65 6.19
CA ARG A 128 -19.52 -12.55 5.06
C ARG A 128 -20.18 -13.85 5.45
N GLY A 129 -20.48 -14.05 6.73
CA GLY A 129 -21.01 -15.33 7.26
C GLY A 129 -19.97 -16.46 7.25
N LEU A 130 -18.68 -16.12 7.20
CA LEU A 130 -17.57 -17.08 7.30
C LEU A 130 -17.12 -17.23 8.76
N LEU A 131 -16.41 -18.30 9.06
CA LEU A 131 -15.71 -18.43 10.34
C LEU A 131 -14.73 -17.27 10.54
N SER A 132 -14.45 -16.89 11.78
CA SER A 132 -13.58 -15.74 12.09
C SER A 132 -12.17 -15.87 11.46
N LEU A 133 -11.60 -17.06 11.52
CA LEU A 133 -10.28 -17.35 10.92
C LEU A 133 -10.41 -18.24 9.69
N PRO A 134 -9.56 -18.07 8.68
CA PRO A 134 -9.51 -18.95 7.53
C PRO A 134 -8.92 -20.31 7.88
N ILE A 135 -9.28 -21.29 7.08
CA ILE A 135 -8.69 -22.63 7.16
C ILE A 135 -7.74 -22.84 5.98
N PRO A 136 -6.72 -23.72 6.10
CA PRO A 136 -5.83 -24.04 5.01
C PRO A 136 -6.61 -24.52 3.78
N GLY A 137 -6.27 -23.97 2.60
CA GLY A 137 -6.93 -24.34 1.34
C GLY A 137 -8.32 -23.73 1.14
N GLU A 138 -8.78 -22.81 1.99
CA GLU A 138 -10.06 -22.14 1.80
C GLU A 138 -10.08 -21.32 0.51
N SER A 139 -10.98 -21.64 -0.42
CA SER A 139 -11.10 -21.01 -1.74
C SER A 139 -11.98 -19.75 -1.76
N ALA A 140 -12.51 -19.31 -0.62
CA ALA A 140 -13.26 -18.06 -0.53
C ALA A 140 -12.39 -16.88 -1.02
N PRO A 141 -12.91 -16.02 -1.92
CA PRO A 141 -12.11 -14.93 -2.47
C PRO A 141 -11.73 -13.90 -1.41
N LEU A 142 -10.50 -13.38 -1.50
CA LEU A 142 -9.98 -12.36 -0.57
C LEU A 142 -10.87 -11.10 -0.57
N VAL A 143 -11.22 -10.61 -1.75
CA VAL A 143 -12.15 -9.48 -1.92
C VAL A 143 -13.27 -9.92 -2.86
N HIS A 144 -14.46 -10.13 -2.30
CA HIS A 144 -15.61 -10.61 -3.06
C HIS A 144 -16.28 -9.51 -3.89
N LYS A 145 -16.97 -9.91 -4.96
CA LYS A 145 -17.88 -9.03 -5.72
C LYS A 145 -19.10 -8.65 -4.88
N THR A 146 -19.68 -7.48 -5.16
CA THR A 146 -20.97 -7.09 -4.56
C THR A 146 -22.13 -7.90 -5.13
N ARG A 147 -22.04 -8.23 -6.41
CA ARG A 147 -23.05 -9.01 -7.14
C ARG A 147 -22.36 -10.18 -7.84
N GLY A 148 -23.00 -11.35 -7.81
CA GLY A 148 -22.46 -12.57 -8.38
C GLY A 148 -21.44 -13.28 -7.46
N LYS A 149 -20.84 -14.35 -7.97
CA LYS A 149 -19.87 -15.20 -7.25
C LYS A 149 -18.42 -14.76 -7.56
N GLY A 150 -17.48 -15.15 -6.68
CA GLY A 150 -16.04 -14.98 -6.88
C GLY A 150 -15.48 -13.65 -6.45
N GLY A 151 -14.19 -13.46 -6.70
CA GLY A 151 -13.43 -12.27 -6.33
C GLY A 151 -13.58 -11.10 -7.30
N ILE A 152 -13.18 -9.90 -6.88
CA ILE A 152 -13.11 -8.74 -7.78
C ILE A 152 -12.06 -9.01 -8.86
N GLY A 153 -12.45 -8.98 -10.13
CA GLY A 153 -11.59 -9.27 -11.29
C GLY A 153 -10.92 -8.04 -11.92
N SER A 154 -11.03 -6.85 -11.32
CA SER A 154 -10.55 -5.63 -11.97
C SER A 154 -9.97 -4.61 -10.96
N THR A 155 -8.76 -4.15 -11.23
CA THR A 155 -8.14 -3.05 -10.45
C THR A 155 -8.96 -1.76 -10.50
N ARG A 156 -9.76 -1.55 -11.56
CA ARG A 156 -10.67 -0.40 -11.66
C ARG A 156 -11.74 -0.45 -10.57
N GLN A 157 -12.26 -1.64 -10.24
CA GLN A 157 -13.24 -1.80 -9.16
C GLN A 157 -12.63 -1.47 -7.79
N ILE A 158 -11.41 -1.96 -7.51
CA ILE A 158 -10.68 -1.62 -6.26
C ILE A 158 -10.44 -0.10 -6.18
N ARG A 159 -9.98 0.53 -7.29
CA ARG A 159 -9.83 1.99 -7.32
C ARG A 159 -11.13 2.71 -7.01
N GLY A 160 -12.26 2.25 -7.57
CA GLY A 160 -13.57 2.84 -7.31
C GLY A 160 -14.00 2.70 -5.85
N ILE A 161 -13.70 1.58 -5.18
CA ILE A 161 -13.96 1.37 -3.75
C ILE A 161 -13.17 2.38 -2.91
N VAL A 162 -11.84 2.47 -3.14
CA VAL A 162 -10.96 3.37 -2.40
C VAL A 162 -11.30 4.83 -2.67
N GLN A 163 -11.54 5.20 -3.93
CA GLN A 163 -11.86 6.58 -4.30
C GLN A 163 -13.14 7.07 -3.63
N LYS A 164 -14.19 6.27 -3.59
CA LYS A 164 -15.42 6.62 -2.86
C LYS A 164 -15.17 6.93 -1.39
N CYS A 165 -14.30 6.16 -0.73
CA CYS A 165 -13.93 6.41 0.65
C CYS A 165 -13.11 7.71 0.78
N PHE A 166 -12.15 7.96 -0.12
CA PHE A 166 -11.37 9.20 -0.13
C PHE A 166 -12.24 10.43 -0.38
N ASP A 167 -13.18 10.34 -1.32
CA ASP A 167 -14.11 11.45 -1.62
C ASP A 167 -15.00 11.79 -0.41
N ALA A 168 -15.53 10.77 0.26
CA ALA A 168 -16.31 10.95 1.48
C ALA A 168 -15.48 11.51 2.64
N ALA A 169 -14.25 11.04 2.82
CA ALA A 169 -13.32 11.57 3.83
C ALA A 169 -12.95 13.03 3.53
N ALA A 170 -12.64 13.35 2.27
CA ALA A 170 -12.34 14.71 1.85
C ALA A 170 -13.52 15.66 2.08
N GLN A 171 -14.75 15.19 1.87
CA GLN A 171 -15.95 15.97 2.19
C GLN A 171 -16.05 16.26 3.69
N LYS A 172 -15.83 15.24 4.55
CA LYS A 172 -15.80 15.44 6.00
C LYS A 172 -14.70 16.40 6.43
N MET A 173 -13.49 16.28 5.84
CA MET A 173 -12.37 17.19 6.13
C MET A 173 -12.74 18.63 5.80
N ARG A 174 -13.37 18.91 4.65
CA ARG A 174 -13.84 20.26 4.28
C ARG A 174 -14.86 20.79 5.28
N ALA A 175 -15.80 19.96 5.69
CA ALA A 175 -16.82 20.34 6.68
C ALA A 175 -16.20 20.68 8.05
N ASN A 176 -15.03 20.12 8.38
CA ASN A 176 -14.27 20.39 9.59
C ASN A 176 -13.20 21.49 9.42
N GLY A 177 -13.17 22.20 8.29
CA GLY A 177 -12.24 23.31 8.05
C GLY A 177 -10.88 22.94 7.48
N PHE A 178 -10.61 21.67 7.16
CA PHE A 178 -9.35 21.17 6.62
C PHE A 178 -9.34 21.15 5.08
N SER A 179 -9.65 22.30 4.45
CA SER A 179 -9.84 22.38 2.99
C SER A 179 -8.58 22.01 2.19
N GLU A 180 -7.40 22.46 2.62
CA GLU A 180 -6.13 22.17 1.93
C GLU A 180 -5.79 20.66 1.99
N ASP A 181 -5.93 20.03 3.15
CA ASP A 181 -5.72 18.59 3.30
C ASP A 181 -6.74 17.77 2.51
N ALA A 182 -8.00 18.23 2.44
CA ALA A 182 -9.05 17.62 1.63
C ALA A 182 -8.73 17.67 0.12
N GLU A 183 -8.17 18.78 -0.38
CA GLU A 183 -7.73 18.86 -1.78
C GLU A 183 -6.61 17.88 -2.08
N ARG A 184 -5.62 17.80 -1.19
CA ARG A 184 -4.52 16.83 -1.31
C ARG A 184 -5.05 15.39 -1.28
N LEU A 185 -6.02 15.08 -0.41
CA LEU A 185 -6.66 13.76 -0.34
C LEU A 185 -7.44 13.44 -1.63
N SER A 186 -8.12 14.42 -2.22
CA SER A 186 -8.84 14.25 -3.49
C SER A 186 -7.91 13.87 -4.65
N ALA A 187 -6.63 14.25 -4.59
CA ALA A 187 -5.60 13.87 -5.56
C ALA A 187 -4.90 12.55 -5.23
N ALA A 188 -5.23 11.91 -4.09
CA ALA A 188 -4.60 10.69 -3.66
C ALA A 188 -5.05 9.49 -4.51
N THR A 189 -4.18 8.51 -4.63
CA THR A 189 -4.45 7.26 -5.34
C THR A 189 -4.31 6.07 -4.40
N VAL A 190 -4.78 4.91 -4.81
CA VAL A 190 -4.67 3.65 -4.04
C VAL A 190 -3.23 3.38 -3.56
N HIS A 191 -2.23 3.71 -4.36
CA HIS A 191 -0.82 3.54 -3.98
C HIS A 191 -0.39 4.36 -2.76
N TRP A 192 -1.09 5.47 -2.48
CA TRP A 192 -0.77 6.27 -1.30
C TRP A 192 -1.01 5.51 0.01
N LEU A 193 -2.01 4.61 0.05
CA LEU A 193 -2.26 3.76 1.23
C LEU A 193 -1.05 2.89 1.54
N ARG A 194 -0.54 2.18 0.54
CA ARG A 194 0.68 1.37 0.68
C ARG A 194 1.87 2.24 1.08
N HIS A 195 2.05 3.40 0.46
CA HIS A 195 3.14 4.31 0.80
C HIS A 195 3.01 4.84 2.22
N THR A 196 1.78 5.10 2.68
CA THR A 196 1.51 5.53 4.06
C THR A 196 1.89 4.44 5.04
N GLY A 197 1.44 3.20 4.86
CA GLY A 197 1.77 2.07 5.72
C GLY A 197 3.28 1.82 5.82
N ILE A 198 3.97 1.75 4.67
CA ILE A 198 5.44 1.59 4.65
C ILE A 198 6.13 2.75 5.38
N SER A 199 5.70 4.01 5.12
CA SER A 199 6.31 5.20 5.76
C SER A 199 6.10 5.24 7.26
N GLU A 200 5.00 4.68 7.75
CA GLU A 200 4.74 4.57 9.18
C GLU A 200 5.59 3.48 9.81
N ASP A 201 5.60 2.30 9.21
CA ASP A 201 6.25 1.14 9.79
C ASP A 201 7.79 1.22 9.80
N VAL A 202 8.43 1.90 8.84
CA VAL A 202 9.89 2.10 8.86
C VAL A 202 10.37 2.94 10.05
N LYS A 203 9.46 3.60 10.78
CA LYS A 203 9.78 4.34 12.01
C LYS A 203 9.91 3.42 13.23
N HIS A 204 9.20 2.28 13.22
CA HIS A 204 9.01 1.42 14.39
C HIS A 204 9.46 -0.02 14.20
N ARG A 205 9.58 -0.47 12.94
CA ARG A 205 9.96 -1.83 12.58
C ARG A 205 11.35 -1.86 11.92
N PRO A 206 12.13 -2.95 12.06
CA PRO A 206 13.37 -3.14 11.28
C PRO A 206 13.10 -2.99 9.78
N ARG A 207 13.97 -2.25 9.10
CA ARG A 207 13.80 -1.89 7.67
C ARG A 207 13.79 -3.10 6.76
N GLU A 208 14.58 -4.11 7.08
CA GLU A 208 14.63 -5.39 6.37
C GLU A 208 13.30 -6.11 6.42
N HIS A 209 12.61 -6.11 7.56
CA HIS A 209 11.28 -6.71 7.70
C HIS A 209 10.25 -5.96 6.84
N VAL A 210 10.24 -4.63 6.89
CA VAL A 210 9.35 -3.81 6.05
C VAL A 210 9.67 -3.97 4.56
N ARG A 211 10.97 -4.09 4.20
CA ARG A 211 11.41 -4.36 2.82
C ARG A 211 10.84 -5.68 2.31
N ASP A 212 10.95 -6.73 3.11
CA ASP A 212 10.57 -8.09 2.72
C ASP A 212 9.04 -8.18 2.62
N ASP A 213 8.29 -7.71 3.61
CA ASP A 213 6.84 -7.61 3.56
C ASP A 213 6.35 -6.77 2.37
N ALA A 214 7.01 -5.65 2.07
CA ALA A 214 6.66 -4.83 0.92
C ALA A 214 7.07 -5.48 -0.43
N GLY A 215 7.95 -6.46 -0.43
CA GLY A 215 8.49 -7.07 -1.65
C GLY A 215 9.29 -6.08 -2.48
N HIS A 216 10.15 -5.31 -1.83
CA HIS A 216 11.09 -4.41 -2.49
C HIS A 216 12.33 -5.17 -2.91
N GLY A 217 12.74 -5.05 -4.18
CA GLY A 217 13.90 -5.75 -4.73
C GLY A 217 15.26 -5.25 -4.21
N SER A 218 15.28 -4.14 -3.45
CA SER A 218 16.47 -3.62 -2.79
C SER A 218 16.11 -2.73 -1.61
N SER A 219 17.02 -2.66 -0.61
CA SER A 219 16.89 -1.77 0.55
C SER A 219 16.78 -0.30 0.15
N ALA A 220 17.45 0.12 -0.93
CA ALA A 220 17.40 1.49 -1.44
C ALA A 220 15.97 1.97 -1.78
N ILE A 221 15.05 1.06 -2.08
CA ILE A 221 13.64 1.40 -2.30
C ILE A 221 12.97 1.70 -0.95
N THR A 222 13.21 0.89 0.07
CA THR A 222 12.67 1.09 1.42
C THR A 222 13.28 2.33 2.08
N ASP A 223 14.56 2.58 1.87
CA ASP A 223 15.28 3.75 2.42
C ASP A 223 14.68 5.08 1.95
N ARG A 224 14.00 5.11 0.81
CA ARG A 224 13.30 6.30 0.32
C ARG A 224 12.10 6.72 1.19
N TYR A 225 11.60 5.81 2.03
CA TYR A 225 10.50 6.07 2.96
C TYR A 225 10.97 6.67 4.28
N ILE A 226 12.28 6.71 4.51
CA ILE A 226 12.86 7.30 5.71
C ILE A 226 12.89 8.81 5.50
N ASP A 227 11.83 9.45 5.94
CA ASP A 227 11.75 10.91 6.02
C ASP A 227 12.23 11.29 7.43
N VAL A 228 13.55 11.38 7.58
CA VAL A 228 14.13 11.87 8.84
C VAL A 228 13.84 13.35 8.89
N GLU A 229 12.90 13.76 9.73
CA GLU A 229 12.64 15.17 9.97
C GLU A 229 13.94 15.87 10.40
N ARG A 230 14.16 17.07 9.88
CA ARG A 230 15.40 17.84 10.21
C ARG A 230 15.59 18.02 11.71
N ALA A 231 14.49 18.16 12.45
CA ALA A 231 14.49 18.26 13.91
C ALA A 231 14.98 16.97 14.59
N GLU A 232 14.48 15.82 14.19
CA GLU A 232 14.89 14.49 14.71
C GLU A 232 16.35 14.21 14.39
N ARG A 233 16.77 14.50 13.14
CA ARG A 233 18.16 14.36 12.72
C ARG A 233 19.09 15.23 13.56
N HIS A 234 18.67 16.46 13.89
CA HIS A 234 19.46 17.37 14.70
C HIS A 234 19.46 16.93 16.17
N ALA A 235 18.32 16.45 16.70
CA ALA A 235 18.22 15.93 18.05
C ALA A 235 19.16 14.72 18.28
N SER A 236 19.19 13.78 17.35
CA SER A 236 20.10 12.62 17.41
C SER A 236 21.58 13.04 17.33
N ALA A 237 21.88 14.07 16.53
CA ALA A 237 23.25 14.58 16.43
C ALA A 237 23.76 15.23 17.73
N ARG A 238 22.87 15.83 18.55
CA ARG A 238 23.22 16.39 19.85
C ARG A 238 23.68 15.35 20.87
N GLN A 239 23.26 14.09 20.70
CA GLN A 239 23.64 12.97 21.58
C GLN A 239 24.99 12.35 21.19
N LYS A 240 25.61 12.81 20.11
CA LYS A 240 26.90 12.29 19.64
C LYS A 240 28.02 12.72 20.59
N LEU A 241 28.63 11.76 21.24
CA LEU A 241 29.80 11.98 22.09
C LEU A 241 31.05 12.14 21.22
N ILE A 242 31.85 13.14 21.57
CA ILE A 242 33.22 13.31 21.07
C ILE A 242 34.14 12.77 22.15
N LYS A 243 34.93 11.76 21.81
CA LYS A 243 36.00 11.25 22.69
C LYS A 243 37.25 12.11 22.52
#